data_b5e859daf5973d1a2405376ec1e69837
#
_entry.id   b5e859daf5973d1a2405376ec1e69837
#
_cell.length_a   1.000
_cell.length_b   1.000
_cell.length_c   1.000
_cell.angle_alpha   90.00
_cell.angle_beta   90.00
_cell.angle_gamma   90.00
#
_symmetry.space_group_name_H-M   'P 1'
#
loop_
_entity.id
_entity.type
_entity.pdbx_description
1 polymer ?
#
loop_
_entity_poly.entity_id
_entity_poly.type
_entity_poly.pdbx_seq_one_letter_code
_entity_poly.pdbx_strand_id
1 'polypeptide(L)'
;AAAGGVTSYMDMPNTNPQTTTLEALENKFQDAKTKSIVNYSFYFGATNGNAGDLALLDKKHVCGVKLFMGSSTGNMLVDQMDTLKNIFTNAGMLIATHCEDQHIISANTLVYKEKYGDDPDVKFHPEIRNEEACYQSSALAVQLAKETGARLHIMHISTARELSLLENKPIT
;
A
#
# COMPACT_ATOMS: atom_id res chain seq x y z
N ALA A 1 -7.10 20.08 -8.54
CA ALA A 1 -7.65 18.87 -9.17
C ALA A 1 -9.05 19.14 -9.75
N ALA A 2 -10.01 19.60 -8.94
CA ALA A 2 -11.38 19.89 -9.42
C ALA A 2 -11.41 20.94 -10.56
N ALA A 3 -10.63 22.00 -10.46
CA ALA A 3 -10.49 23.01 -11.54
C ALA A 3 -9.90 22.42 -12.84
N GLY A 4 -9.15 21.34 -12.75
CA GLY A 4 -8.63 20.58 -13.89
C GLY A 4 -9.55 19.48 -14.42
N GLY A 5 -10.77 19.35 -13.88
CA GLY A 5 -11.78 18.39 -14.35
C GLY A 5 -11.84 17.08 -13.56
N VAL A 6 -11.13 16.95 -12.43
CA VAL A 6 -11.24 15.76 -11.54
C VAL A 6 -12.59 15.82 -10.82
N THR A 7 -13.41 14.79 -10.98
CA THR A 7 -14.76 14.68 -10.42
C THR A 7 -14.84 13.76 -9.19
N SER A 8 -13.81 12.98 -8.94
CA SER A 8 -13.76 12.03 -7.82
C SER A 8 -12.31 11.76 -7.41
N TYR A 9 -12.06 11.50 -6.13
CA TYR A 9 -10.76 11.04 -5.66
C TYR A 9 -10.89 9.98 -4.56
N MET A 10 -9.87 9.15 -4.45
CA MET A 10 -9.68 8.18 -3.38
C MET A 10 -8.32 8.49 -2.73
N ASP A 11 -8.34 9.01 -1.49
CA ASP A 11 -7.12 9.47 -0.85
C ASP A 11 -6.46 8.36 -0.02
N MET A 12 -5.13 8.39 0.01
CA MET A 12 -4.30 7.43 0.71
C MET A 12 -4.26 7.69 2.21
N PRO A 13 -3.95 6.67 3.05
CA PRO A 13 -3.94 6.82 4.50
C PRO A 13 -2.66 7.44 5.07
N ASN A 14 -1.60 7.58 4.28
CA ASN A 14 -0.31 8.12 4.71
C ASN A 14 -0.30 9.66 4.77
N THR A 15 -1.32 10.21 5.38
CA THR A 15 -1.52 11.65 5.62
C THR A 15 -1.05 12.03 7.02
N ASN A 16 -1.17 13.29 7.41
CA ASN A 16 -0.94 13.75 8.77
C ASN A 16 -2.22 14.41 9.32
N PRO A 17 -2.92 13.75 10.28
CA PRO A 17 -2.62 12.43 10.85
C PRO A 17 -2.82 11.28 9.85
N GLN A 18 -2.19 10.12 10.14
CA GLN A 18 -2.38 8.90 9.35
C GLN A 18 -3.80 8.33 9.56
N THR A 19 -4.41 7.79 8.50
CA THR A 19 -5.75 7.19 8.56
C THR A 19 -5.67 5.70 8.91
N THR A 20 -5.19 5.39 10.12
CA THR A 20 -4.93 4.01 10.61
C THR A 20 -5.81 3.64 11.81
N THR A 21 -6.75 4.50 12.19
CA THR A 21 -7.76 4.24 13.22
C THR A 21 -9.14 4.61 12.68
N LEU A 22 -10.20 4.01 13.24
CA LEU A 22 -11.58 4.33 12.87
C LEU A 22 -11.91 5.80 13.15
N GLU A 23 -11.38 6.37 14.23
CA GLU A 23 -11.54 7.78 14.56
C GLU A 23 -10.89 8.70 13.50
N ALA A 24 -9.64 8.41 13.10
CA ALA A 24 -8.96 9.19 12.07
C ALA A 24 -9.69 9.12 10.72
N LEU A 25 -10.24 7.95 10.38
CA LEU A 25 -11.04 7.75 9.18
C LEU A 25 -12.33 8.59 9.24
N GLU A 26 -13.07 8.55 10.35
CA GLU A 26 -14.30 9.35 10.53
C GLU A 26 -13.99 10.86 10.45
N ASN A 27 -12.95 11.33 11.14
CA ASN A 27 -12.53 12.73 11.09
C ASN A 27 -12.22 13.16 9.67
N LYS A 28 -11.59 12.30 8.86
CA LYS A 28 -11.27 12.57 7.46
C LYS A 28 -12.54 12.68 6.60
N PHE A 29 -13.55 11.84 6.85
CA PHE A 29 -14.86 11.98 6.20
C PHE A 29 -15.57 13.27 6.58
N GLN A 30 -15.56 13.66 7.85
CA GLN A 30 -16.17 14.93 8.31
C GLN A 30 -15.47 16.15 7.69
N ASP A 31 -14.15 16.13 7.60
CA ASP A 31 -13.36 17.17 6.92
C ASP A 31 -13.73 17.28 5.44
N ALA A 32 -13.79 16.17 4.73
CA ALA A 32 -14.12 16.15 3.32
C ALA A 32 -15.56 16.62 3.06
N LYS A 33 -16.50 16.26 3.92
CA LYS A 33 -17.91 16.71 3.83
C LYS A 33 -18.05 18.22 3.76
N THR A 34 -17.15 18.95 4.40
CA THR A 34 -17.19 20.43 4.45
C THR A 34 -16.27 21.09 3.42
N LYS A 35 -15.22 20.39 2.96
CA LYS A 35 -14.16 20.97 2.13
C LYS A 35 -14.17 20.48 0.67
N SER A 36 -14.66 19.27 0.43
CA SER A 36 -14.63 18.70 -0.93
C SER A 36 -15.81 19.18 -1.77
N ILE A 37 -15.52 19.62 -2.98
CA ILE A 37 -16.51 19.98 -4.01
C ILE A 37 -16.70 18.86 -5.04
N VAL A 38 -16.00 17.73 -4.88
CA VAL A 38 -16.07 16.56 -5.75
C VAL A 38 -16.32 15.31 -4.91
N ASN A 39 -16.66 14.18 -5.55
CA ASN A 39 -16.84 12.92 -4.85
C ASN A 39 -15.55 12.45 -4.21
N TYR A 40 -15.66 11.78 -3.06
CA TYR A 40 -14.49 11.31 -2.32
C TYR A 40 -14.74 9.98 -1.63
N SER A 41 -13.66 9.24 -1.44
CA SER A 41 -13.55 8.11 -0.53
C SER A 41 -12.12 8.03 0.00
N PHE A 42 -11.90 7.19 1.01
CA PHE A 42 -10.61 7.06 1.67
C PHE A 42 -10.21 5.61 1.80
N TYR A 43 -8.90 5.36 1.65
CA TYR A 43 -8.30 4.09 2.05
C TYR A 43 -8.05 4.09 3.56
N PHE A 44 -8.37 2.97 4.20
CA PHE A 44 -7.93 2.70 5.57
C PHE A 44 -6.53 2.08 5.54
N GLY A 45 -5.61 2.60 6.32
CA GLY A 45 -4.23 2.12 6.40
C GLY A 45 -4.10 0.92 7.33
N ALA A 46 -3.70 -0.22 6.80
CA ALA A 46 -3.34 -1.37 7.62
C ALA A 46 -1.98 -1.16 8.30
N THR A 47 -1.85 -1.72 9.50
CA THR A 47 -0.61 -1.75 10.30
C THR A 47 -0.45 -3.14 10.92
N ASN A 48 0.71 -3.40 11.53
CA ASN A 48 0.90 -4.64 12.29
C ASN A 48 -0.05 -4.76 13.52
N GLY A 49 -0.71 -3.68 13.93
CA GLY A 49 -1.52 -3.65 15.17
C GLY A 49 -3.03 -3.47 14.98
N ASN A 50 -3.53 -3.14 13.76
CA ASN A 50 -4.94 -2.78 13.56
C ASN A 50 -5.75 -3.74 12.66
N ALA A 51 -5.24 -4.94 12.41
CA ALA A 51 -5.95 -5.92 11.56
C ALA A 51 -7.37 -6.26 12.06
N GLY A 52 -7.61 -6.15 13.38
CA GLY A 52 -8.95 -6.36 13.97
C GLY A 52 -9.97 -5.29 13.57
N ASP A 53 -9.55 -4.08 13.26
CA ASP A 53 -10.44 -2.97 12.91
C ASP A 53 -11.03 -3.13 11.50
N LEU A 54 -10.40 -3.95 10.63
CA LEU A 54 -10.82 -4.13 9.24
C LEU A 54 -12.26 -4.66 9.12
N ALA A 55 -12.70 -5.47 10.06
CA ALA A 55 -14.06 -5.99 10.09
C ALA A 55 -15.12 -4.93 10.41
N LEU A 56 -14.71 -3.81 11.03
CA LEU A 56 -15.59 -2.71 11.46
C LEU A 56 -15.72 -1.62 10.37
N LEU A 57 -14.95 -1.70 9.29
CA LEU A 57 -14.99 -0.71 8.21
C LEU A 57 -16.32 -0.75 7.45
N ASP A 58 -16.89 0.43 7.20
CA ASP A 58 -18.06 0.56 6.33
C ASP A 58 -17.65 0.37 4.85
N LYS A 59 -17.87 -0.84 4.36
CA LYS A 59 -17.51 -1.26 2.99
C LYS A 59 -18.27 -0.52 1.88
N LYS A 60 -19.26 0.30 2.21
CA LYS A 60 -19.99 1.12 1.24
C LYS A 60 -19.32 2.48 1.01
N HIS A 61 -18.64 3.00 2.02
CA HIS A 61 -18.05 4.32 1.97
C HIS A 61 -16.51 4.30 1.87
N VAL A 62 -15.86 3.27 2.44
CA VAL A 62 -14.41 3.08 2.39
C VAL A 62 -14.04 2.38 1.09
N CYS A 63 -13.14 2.96 0.29
CA CYS A 63 -12.79 2.40 -1.02
C CYS A 63 -11.90 1.16 -0.95
N GLY A 64 -11.17 0.95 0.15
CA GLY A 64 -10.33 -0.22 0.35
C GLY A 64 -9.38 -0.10 1.53
N VAL A 65 -8.63 -1.15 1.75
CA VAL A 65 -7.51 -1.19 2.69
C VAL A 65 -6.22 -0.92 1.94
N LYS A 66 -5.43 0.07 2.39
CA LYS A 66 -4.09 0.32 1.87
C LYS A 66 -3.07 -0.40 2.72
N LEU A 67 -2.21 -1.17 2.07
CA LEU A 67 -1.19 -1.99 2.70
C LEU A 67 0.19 -1.59 2.15
N PHE A 68 1.12 -1.28 3.03
CA PHE A 68 2.52 -1.06 2.70
C PHE A 68 3.34 -2.30 3.06
N MET A 69 3.74 -3.06 2.05
CA MET A 69 4.60 -4.25 2.20
C MET A 69 6.09 -3.89 2.07
N GLY A 70 6.41 -2.61 2.01
CA GLY A 70 7.75 -2.03 1.99
C GLY A 70 7.68 -0.51 2.06
N SER A 71 8.80 0.13 2.31
CA SER A 71 8.98 1.59 2.31
C SER A 71 7.75 2.40 2.71
N SER A 72 7.55 2.58 4.00
CA SER A 72 6.41 3.32 4.51
C SER A 72 6.82 4.41 5.48
N THR A 73 5.94 5.37 5.72
CA THR A 73 6.09 6.41 6.73
C THR A 73 5.42 6.00 8.05
N GLY A 74 6.04 6.36 9.17
CA GLY A 74 5.51 6.04 10.50
C GLY A 74 5.43 4.53 10.76
N ASN A 75 4.29 4.06 11.27
CA ASN A 75 4.06 2.67 11.67
C ASN A 75 3.26 1.86 10.63
N MET A 76 3.18 2.31 9.38
CA MET A 76 2.33 1.68 8.37
C MET A 76 3.00 0.53 7.61
N LEU A 77 4.27 0.23 7.87
CA LEU A 77 4.90 -0.98 7.32
C LEU A 77 4.27 -2.23 7.93
N VAL A 78 3.82 -3.15 7.08
CA VAL A 78 3.35 -4.47 7.50
C VAL A 78 4.28 -5.52 6.90
N ASP A 79 5.12 -6.08 7.75
CA ASP A 79 6.18 -7.03 7.40
C ASP A 79 6.05 -8.38 8.13
N GLN A 80 5.12 -8.47 9.10
CA GLN A 80 4.85 -9.70 9.83
C GLN A 80 3.95 -10.61 9.01
N MET A 81 4.43 -11.83 8.67
CA MET A 81 3.71 -12.76 7.81
C MET A 81 2.33 -13.14 8.36
N ASP A 82 2.19 -13.33 9.67
CA ASP A 82 0.90 -13.68 10.28
C ASP A 82 -0.09 -12.50 10.17
N THR A 83 0.39 -11.27 10.30
CA THR A 83 -0.42 -10.07 10.10
C THR A 83 -0.85 -9.92 8.64
N LEU A 84 0.08 -10.13 7.69
CA LEU A 84 -0.25 -10.14 6.25
C LEU A 84 -1.36 -11.16 5.94
N LYS A 85 -1.19 -12.40 6.37
CA LYS A 85 -2.22 -13.45 6.19
C LYS A 85 -3.56 -13.07 6.81
N ASN A 86 -3.54 -12.50 8.01
CA ASN A 86 -4.75 -12.04 8.69
C ASN A 86 -5.46 -10.94 7.89
N ILE A 87 -4.72 -9.93 7.41
CA ILE A 87 -5.27 -8.84 6.59
C ILE A 87 -5.88 -9.40 5.30
N PHE A 88 -5.16 -10.24 4.55
CA PHE A 88 -5.65 -10.82 3.31
C PHE A 88 -6.89 -11.70 3.52
N THR A 89 -6.95 -12.44 4.63
CA THR A 89 -8.11 -13.30 4.95
C THR A 89 -9.34 -12.49 5.35
N ASN A 90 -9.17 -11.40 6.12
CA ASN A 90 -10.27 -10.77 6.85
C ASN A 90 -10.66 -9.38 6.37
N ALA A 91 -9.91 -8.73 5.48
CA ALA A 91 -10.25 -7.39 4.97
C ALA A 91 -11.65 -7.34 4.34
N GLY A 92 -12.02 -8.38 3.57
CA GLY A 92 -13.34 -8.49 2.94
C GLY A 92 -13.68 -7.35 1.98
N MET A 93 -12.67 -6.60 1.54
CA MET A 93 -12.74 -5.50 0.58
C MET A 93 -11.43 -5.44 -0.23
N LEU A 94 -11.34 -4.50 -1.16
CA LEU A 94 -10.13 -4.32 -1.97
C LEU A 94 -8.92 -4.01 -1.09
N ILE A 95 -7.83 -4.75 -1.28
CA ILE A 95 -6.53 -4.49 -0.68
C ILE A 95 -5.64 -3.84 -1.75
N ALA A 96 -5.26 -2.59 -1.55
CA ALA A 96 -4.33 -1.87 -2.43
C ALA A 96 -2.93 -1.89 -1.82
N THR A 97 -1.96 -2.51 -2.50
CA THR A 97 -0.62 -2.74 -1.96
C THR A 97 0.43 -1.84 -2.61
N HIS A 98 1.34 -1.30 -1.80
CA HIS A 98 2.66 -0.84 -2.22
C HIS A 98 3.63 -1.99 -1.99
N CYS A 99 4.26 -2.46 -3.06
CA CYS A 99 5.06 -3.67 -3.07
C CYS A 99 6.53 -3.36 -3.36
N GLU A 100 7.34 -3.40 -2.33
CA GLU A 100 8.81 -3.38 -2.41
C GLU A 100 9.36 -4.19 -1.22
N ASP A 101 10.27 -5.11 -1.46
CA ASP A 101 10.88 -5.90 -0.40
C ASP A 101 11.88 -5.08 0.40
N GLN A 102 11.56 -4.80 1.67
CA GLN A 102 12.37 -3.96 2.54
C GLN A 102 13.73 -4.60 2.86
N HIS A 103 13.83 -5.92 2.90
CA HIS A 103 15.10 -6.60 3.18
C HIS A 103 16.08 -6.43 2.03
N ILE A 104 15.59 -6.58 0.79
CA ILE A 104 16.40 -6.36 -0.42
C ILE A 104 16.86 -4.90 -0.47
N ILE A 105 15.94 -3.94 -0.26
CA ILE A 105 16.27 -2.50 -0.26
C ILE A 105 17.33 -2.18 0.80
N SER A 106 17.16 -2.71 2.02
CA SER A 106 18.09 -2.46 3.12
C SER A 106 19.48 -3.04 2.82
N ALA A 107 19.54 -4.27 2.29
CA ALA A 107 20.80 -4.90 1.89
C ALA A 107 21.51 -4.09 0.80
N ASN A 108 20.79 -3.70 -0.26
CA ASN A 108 21.31 -2.88 -1.33
C ASN A 108 21.79 -1.52 -0.80
N THR A 109 21.01 -0.88 0.07
CA THR A 109 21.37 0.41 0.67
C THR A 109 22.71 0.33 1.42
N LEU A 110 22.94 -0.74 2.19
CA LEU A 110 24.21 -0.94 2.88
C LEU A 110 25.39 -1.07 1.92
N VAL A 111 25.24 -1.87 0.85
CA VAL A 111 26.28 -2.05 -0.17
C VAL A 111 26.62 -0.71 -0.84
N TYR A 112 25.61 0.09 -1.17
CA TYR A 112 25.85 1.38 -1.84
C TYR A 112 26.43 2.42 -0.89
N LYS A 113 26.03 2.42 0.38
CA LYS A 113 26.65 3.29 1.40
C LYS A 113 28.09 2.93 1.66
N GLU A 114 28.44 1.66 1.74
CA GLU A 114 29.82 1.19 1.91
C GLU A 114 30.71 1.66 0.74
N LYS A 115 30.16 1.62 -0.48
CA LYS A 115 30.94 1.95 -1.70
C LYS A 115 31.03 3.45 -1.99
N TYR A 116 29.97 4.22 -1.66
CA TYR A 116 29.84 5.61 -2.09
C TYR A 116 29.62 6.61 -0.96
N GLY A 117 29.67 6.18 0.31
CA GLY A 117 29.43 7.01 1.48
C GLY A 117 27.97 7.00 1.93
N ASP A 118 27.68 7.69 3.05
CA ASP A 118 26.39 7.66 3.72
C ASP A 118 25.20 8.21 2.91
N ASP A 119 25.49 9.04 1.90
CA ASP A 119 24.50 9.64 1.01
C ASP A 119 24.84 9.32 -0.46
N PRO A 120 24.54 8.10 -0.95
CA PRO A 120 24.77 7.73 -2.33
C PRO A 120 24.00 8.61 -3.30
N ASP A 121 24.61 8.97 -4.43
CA ASP A 121 24.01 9.77 -5.49
C ASP A 121 22.65 9.18 -5.94
N VAL A 122 21.67 10.04 -6.19
CA VAL A 122 20.29 9.65 -6.60
C VAL A 122 20.25 8.75 -7.84
N LYS A 123 21.28 8.78 -8.70
CA LYS A 123 21.38 7.88 -9.86
C LYS A 123 21.38 6.40 -9.47
N PHE A 124 21.79 6.06 -8.23
CA PHE A 124 21.78 4.68 -7.72
C PHE A 124 20.44 4.25 -7.14
N HIS A 125 19.45 5.16 -7.05
CA HIS A 125 18.13 4.84 -6.52
C HIS A 125 17.47 3.65 -7.23
N PRO A 126 17.48 3.51 -8.57
CA PRO A 126 16.91 2.35 -9.27
C PRO A 126 17.65 1.03 -9.01
N GLU A 127 18.91 1.09 -8.58
CA GLU A 127 19.73 -0.09 -8.26
C GLU A 127 19.51 -0.52 -6.80
N ILE A 128 19.33 0.44 -5.91
CA ILE A 128 18.99 0.19 -4.49
C ILE A 128 17.57 -0.35 -4.38
N ARG A 129 16.59 0.28 -5.04
CA ARG A 129 15.18 -0.12 -5.12
C ARG A 129 14.94 -0.81 -6.47
N ASN A 130 15.56 -1.96 -6.64
CA ASN A 130 15.65 -2.64 -7.91
C ASN A 130 14.40 -3.49 -8.26
N GLU A 131 14.39 -4.01 -9.49
CA GLU A 131 13.34 -4.88 -10.01
C GLU A 131 13.07 -6.09 -9.11
N GLU A 132 14.11 -6.67 -8.49
CA GLU A 132 13.95 -7.83 -7.61
C GLU A 132 13.14 -7.48 -6.36
N ALA A 133 13.38 -6.31 -5.75
CA ALA A 133 12.61 -5.86 -4.60
C ALA A 133 11.12 -5.68 -4.93
N CYS A 134 10.80 -5.11 -6.09
CA CYS A 134 9.42 -5.00 -6.57
C CYS A 134 8.80 -6.37 -6.81
N TYR A 135 9.49 -7.22 -7.56
CA TYR A 135 8.96 -8.54 -7.94
C TYR A 135 8.69 -9.45 -6.75
N GLN A 136 9.62 -9.55 -5.79
CA GLN A 136 9.45 -10.44 -4.63
C GLN A 136 8.26 -10.03 -3.77
N SER A 137 8.10 -8.74 -3.52
CA SER A 137 6.98 -8.23 -2.74
C SER A 137 5.65 -8.38 -3.47
N SER A 138 5.60 -8.08 -4.78
CA SER A 138 4.41 -8.26 -5.61
C SER A 138 4.02 -9.73 -5.73
N ALA A 139 5.00 -10.64 -5.90
CA ALA A 139 4.75 -12.08 -5.96
C ALA A 139 4.13 -12.60 -4.64
N LEU A 140 4.64 -12.15 -3.50
CA LEU A 140 4.06 -12.48 -2.19
C LEU A 140 2.62 -11.99 -2.07
N ALA A 141 2.33 -10.74 -2.48
CA ALA A 141 0.97 -10.19 -2.45
C ALA A 141 0.01 -11.01 -3.31
N VAL A 142 0.43 -11.39 -4.53
CA VAL A 142 -0.35 -12.24 -5.45
C VAL A 142 -0.57 -13.62 -4.86
N GLN A 143 0.46 -14.22 -4.26
CA GLN A 143 0.33 -15.51 -3.60
C GLN A 143 -0.71 -15.46 -2.47
N LEU A 144 -0.61 -14.49 -1.57
CA LEU A 144 -1.56 -14.30 -0.47
C LEU A 144 -2.99 -14.08 -0.98
N ALA A 145 -3.16 -13.28 -2.03
CA ALA A 145 -4.47 -13.06 -2.63
C ALA A 145 -5.06 -14.35 -3.24
N LYS A 146 -4.25 -15.16 -3.91
CA LYS A 146 -4.68 -16.48 -4.45
C LYS A 146 -5.06 -17.46 -3.33
N GLU A 147 -4.29 -17.52 -2.26
CA GLU A 147 -4.53 -18.42 -1.12
C GLU A 147 -5.80 -18.05 -0.34
N THR A 148 -6.10 -16.75 -0.20
CA THR A 148 -7.21 -16.26 0.62
C THR A 148 -8.46 -15.88 -0.17
N GLY A 149 -8.36 -15.77 -1.50
CA GLY A 149 -9.44 -15.24 -2.34
C GLY A 149 -9.64 -13.72 -2.20
N ALA A 150 -8.68 -13.00 -1.63
CA ALA A 150 -8.76 -11.55 -1.45
C ALA A 150 -8.73 -10.82 -2.80
N ARG A 151 -9.45 -9.69 -2.87
CA ARG A 151 -9.34 -8.76 -4.00
C ARG A 151 -8.08 -7.92 -3.82
N LEU A 152 -7.15 -8.02 -4.76
CA LEU A 152 -5.87 -7.34 -4.72
C LEU A 152 -5.76 -6.31 -5.84
N HIS A 153 -5.23 -5.13 -5.52
CA HIS A 153 -4.73 -4.14 -6.45
C HIS A 153 -3.27 -3.82 -6.12
N ILE A 154 -2.36 -4.21 -6.99
CA ILE A 154 -0.94 -3.81 -6.88
C ILE A 154 -0.81 -2.43 -7.49
N MET A 155 -0.40 -1.46 -6.69
CA MET A 155 -0.29 -0.07 -7.12
C MET A 155 1.01 0.15 -7.90
N HIS A 156 0.96 1.10 -8.84
CA HIS A 156 2.13 1.66 -9.54
C HIS A 156 3.18 0.61 -9.95
N ILE A 157 2.75 -0.47 -10.62
CA ILE A 157 3.67 -1.47 -11.20
C ILE A 157 4.72 -0.75 -12.04
N SER A 158 5.98 -0.98 -11.74
CA SER A 158 7.10 -0.22 -12.29
C SER A 158 8.08 -1.06 -13.09
N THR A 159 7.95 -2.41 -13.08
CA THR A 159 8.87 -3.31 -13.76
C THR A 159 8.14 -4.24 -14.73
N ALA A 160 8.79 -4.58 -15.85
CA ALA A 160 8.24 -5.49 -16.83
C ALA A 160 8.08 -6.92 -16.27
N ARG A 161 8.95 -7.33 -15.35
CA ARG A 161 8.93 -8.66 -14.75
C ARG A 161 7.66 -8.90 -13.93
N GLU A 162 7.15 -7.87 -13.25
CA GLU A 162 5.90 -7.96 -12.46
C GLU A 162 4.68 -8.28 -13.33
N LEU A 163 4.68 -7.94 -14.62
CA LEU A 163 3.57 -8.25 -15.52
C LEU A 163 3.29 -9.74 -15.64
N SER A 164 4.30 -10.60 -15.44
CA SER A 164 4.12 -12.04 -15.43
C SER A 164 3.25 -12.56 -14.27
N LEU A 165 3.09 -11.76 -13.20
CA LEU A 165 2.23 -12.08 -12.06
C LEU A 165 0.76 -11.82 -12.32
N LEU A 166 0.45 -10.98 -13.33
CA LEU A 166 -0.90 -10.50 -13.67
C LEU A 166 -1.50 -11.36 -14.78
N GLU A 167 -1.72 -12.63 -14.51
CA GLU A 167 -2.45 -13.51 -15.44
C GLU A 167 -3.93 -13.11 -15.47
N ASN A 168 -4.57 -13.28 -16.65
CA ASN A 168 -5.96 -12.95 -17.06
C ASN A 168 -7.08 -13.37 -16.09
N LYS A 169 -7.02 -13.05 -14.82
CA LYS A 169 -8.08 -13.18 -13.82
C LYS A 169 -8.16 -11.89 -13.03
N PRO A 170 -9.32 -11.55 -12.42
CA PRO A 170 -9.56 -10.23 -11.85
C PRO A 170 -8.69 -9.94 -10.62
N ILE A 171 -7.39 -9.86 -10.83
CA ILE A 171 -6.48 -9.08 -10.02
C ILE A 171 -6.47 -7.73 -10.72
N THR A 172 -7.31 -6.86 -10.26
CA THR A 172 -7.42 -5.49 -10.78
C THR A 172 -6.51 -4.59 -9.99
#